data_6a58877e30f74c632b7debd377bfc18c
#
_entry.id   6a58877e30f74c632b7debd377bfc18c
#
_cell.length_a   1.000
_cell.length_b   1.000
_cell.length_c   1.000
_cell.angle_alpha   90.00
_cell.angle_beta   90.00
_cell.angle_gamma   90.00
#
_symmetry.space_group_name_H-M   'P 1'
#
loop_
_entity.id
_entity.type
_entity.pdbx_description
1 polymer ?
#
loop_
_entity_poly.entity_id
_entity_poly.type
_entity_poly.pdbx_seq_one_letter_code
_entity_poly.pdbx_strand_id
1 'polypeptide(L)'
;MPTPEERLQELGVSLPAPVAPVAAYVPCVRTGNLVYVSGQVPMADGKPSHLGHLGDDVDLEDGRAAARTCAINVLAALKAELGELSQVRRIVKVTGFVACTPDFTDAPKVVNAASELFGEAFGDAGRHARAAVGVPALPLGVPVEVEAIVEVG
;
A
#
# COMPACT_ATOMS: atom_id res chain seq x y z
N MET A 1 6.24 5.58 23.99
CA MET A 1 5.87 5.77 22.56
C MET A 1 5.14 4.54 22.05
N PRO A 2 3.96 4.68 21.52
CA PRO A 2 3.24 3.54 20.95
C PRO A 2 3.99 2.96 19.75
N THR A 3 3.92 1.64 19.60
CA THR A 3 4.45 0.94 18.43
C THR A 3 3.57 1.20 17.22
N PRO A 4 4.08 0.99 15.99
CA PRO A 4 3.23 1.07 14.81
C PRO A 4 2.00 0.14 14.91
N GLU A 5 2.17 -1.07 15.46
CA GLU A 5 1.05 -2.01 15.65
C GLU A 5 -0.01 -1.44 16.60
N GLU A 6 0.42 -0.81 17.69
CA GLU A 6 -0.51 -0.17 18.64
C GLU A 6 -1.26 0.99 17.99
N ARG A 7 -0.58 1.79 17.18
CA ARG A 7 -1.22 2.89 16.44
C ARG A 7 -2.25 2.36 15.45
N LEU A 8 -1.92 1.30 14.73
CA LEU A 8 -2.86 0.66 13.80
C LEU A 8 -4.08 0.12 14.55
N GLN A 9 -3.88 -0.48 15.71
CA GLN A 9 -4.98 -0.98 16.54
C GLN A 9 -5.91 0.16 16.98
N GLU A 10 -5.36 1.30 17.38
CA GLU A 10 -6.14 2.48 17.74
C GLU A 10 -6.98 2.99 16.57
N LEU A 11 -6.50 2.83 15.33
CA LEU A 11 -7.21 3.21 14.11
C LEU A 11 -8.24 2.15 13.69
N GLY A 12 -8.34 1.04 14.40
CA GLY A 12 -9.21 -0.06 14.03
C GLY A 12 -8.69 -0.89 12.86
N VAL A 13 -7.40 -0.82 12.56
CA VAL A 13 -6.78 -1.57 11.48
C VAL A 13 -6.19 -2.87 12.00
N SER A 14 -6.72 -3.99 11.50
CA SER A 14 -6.15 -5.32 11.74
C SER A 14 -5.36 -5.74 10.52
N LEU A 15 -4.09 -6.12 10.72
CA LEU A 15 -3.27 -6.58 9.61
C LEU A 15 -3.67 -8.01 9.24
N PRO A 16 -4.04 -8.27 7.98
CA PRO A 16 -4.35 -9.63 7.53
C PRO A 16 -3.09 -10.47 7.40
N ALA A 17 -3.25 -11.76 7.13
CA ALA A 17 -2.15 -12.57 6.66
C ALA A 17 -1.65 -11.99 5.33
N PRO A 18 -0.33 -12.07 5.04
CA PRO A 18 0.20 -11.54 3.78
C PRO A 18 -0.47 -12.20 2.59
N VAL A 19 -0.74 -11.40 1.55
CA VAL A 19 -1.30 -11.91 0.29
C VAL A 19 -0.23 -12.74 -0.41
N ALA A 20 -0.57 -13.98 -0.78
CA ALA A 20 0.34 -14.85 -1.53
C ALA A 20 0.52 -14.29 -2.95
N PRO A 21 1.77 -14.23 -3.46
CA PRO A 21 2.00 -13.80 -4.85
C PRO A 21 1.31 -14.74 -5.84
N VAL A 22 0.73 -14.16 -6.89
CA VAL A 22 0.07 -14.93 -7.94
C VAL A 22 1.02 -15.28 -9.10
N ALA A 23 2.31 -14.94 -8.99
CA ALA A 23 3.32 -15.15 -10.01
C ALA A 23 4.65 -15.58 -9.38
N ALA A 24 5.68 -15.73 -10.18
CA ALA A 24 6.98 -16.27 -9.76
C ALA A 24 7.85 -15.19 -9.07
N TYR A 25 7.35 -14.63 -7.96
CA TYR A 25 8.10 -13.64 -7.17
C TYR A 25 7.71 -13.75 -5.69
N VAL A 26 8.39 -13.00 -4.84
CA VAL A 26 8.19 -12.98 -3.39
C VAL A 26 7.62 -11.64 -2.94
N PRO A 27 6.93 -11.57 -1.78
CA PRO A 27 6.35 -10.30 -1.30
C PRO A 27 7.39 -9.25 -0.94
N CYS A 28 8.55 -9.66 -0.41
CA CYS A 28 9.60 -8.74 0.02
C CYS A 28 10.97 -9.28 -0.34
N VAL A 29 11.89 -8.36 -0.65
CA VAL A 29 13.31 -8.66 -0.80
C VAL A 29 14.10 -7.69 0.07
N ARG A 30 14.95 -8.22 0.93
CA ARG A 30 15.85 -7.40 1.75
C ARG A 30 17.24 -7.37 1.13
N THR A 31 17.80 -6.18 1.03
CA THR A 31 19.20 -5.99 0.64
C THR A 31 19.81 -4.94 1.55
N GLY A 32 20.82 -5.36 2.35
CA GLY A 32 21.37 -4.50 3.39
C GLY A 32 20.28 -4.12 4.39
N ASN A 33 20.06 -2.82 4.56
CA ASN A 33 19.03 -2.28 5.44
C ASN A 33 17.80 -1.77 4.68
N LEU A 34 17.64 -2.17 3.41
CA LEU A 34 16.46 -1.83 2.61
C LEU A 34 15.60 -3.07 2.36
N VAL A 35 14.29 -2.89 2.47
CA VAL A 35 13.31 -3.90 2.10
C VAL A 35 12.48 -3.36 0.94
N TYR A 36 12.45 -4.10 -0.14
CA TYR A 36 11.61 -3.81 -1.31
C TYR A 36 10.34 -4.63 -1.18
N VAL A 37 9.21 -3.95 -1.12
CA VAL A 37 7.91 -4.61 -1.02
C VAL A 37 7.29 -4.65 -2.41
N SER A 38 6.95 -5.85 -2.87
CA SER A 38 6.28 -6.04 -4.16
C SER A 38 4.94 -5.31 -4.19
N GLY A 39 4.49 -4.93 -5.38
CA GLY A 39 3.21 -4.27 -5.56
C GLY A 39 2.06 -5.04 -4.90
N GLN A 40 1.29 -4.34 -4.08
CA GLN A 40 0.15 -4.91 -3.38
C GLN A 40 -1.14 -4.37 -3.99
N VAL A 41 -2.03 -5.29 -4.33
CA VAL A 41 -3.37 -4.97 -4.82
C VAL A 41 -4.35 -4.94 -3.65
N PRO A 42 -5.55 -4.34 -3.80
CA PRO A 42 -6.48 -4.20 -2.68
C PRO A 42 -7.27 -5.49 -2.43
N MET A 43 -6.57 -6.52 -1.94
CA MET A 43 -7.19 -7.78 -1.54
C MET A 43 -7.70 -7.68 -0.11
N ALA A 44 -8.92 -8.13 0.11
CA ALA A 44 -9.53 -8.26 1.43
C ALA A 44 -10.40 -9.51 1.44
N ASP A 45 -10.25 -10.33 2.47
CA ASP A 45 -11.01 -11.59 2.62
C ASP A 45 -10.88 -12.50 1.39
N GLY A 46 -9.68 -12.56 0.82
CA GLY A 46 -9.35 -13.46 -0.28
C GLY A 46 -9.81 -13.02 -1.66
N LYS A 47 -10.33 -11.79 -1.81
CA LYS A 47 -10.81 -11.26 -3.08
C LYS A 47 -10.53 -9.76 -3.20
N PRO A 48 -10.52 -9.21 -4.43
CA PRO A 48 -10.40 -7.76 -4.61
C PRO A 48 -11.55 -7.03 -3.91
N SER A 49 -11.20 -5.97 -3.14
CA SER A 49 -12.21 -5.14 -2.47
C SER A 49 -12.97 -4.25 -3.44
N HIS A 50 -12.30 -3.87 -4.54
CA HIS A 50 -12.85 -2.98 -5.56
C HIS A 50 -12.35 -3.42 -6.93
N LEU A 51 -13.15 -3.20 -7.95
CA LEU A 51 -12.81 -3.45 -9.36
C LEU A 51 -13.19 -2.23 -10.18
N GLY A 52 -12.45 -1.96 -11.24
CA GLY A 52 -12.78 -0.92 -12.20
C GLY A 52 -11.72 0.17 -12.30
N HIS A 53 -12.13 1.32 -12.85
CA HIS A 53 -11.24 2.43 -13.22
C HIS A 53 -11.74 3.75 -12.67
N LEU A 54 -10.83 4.54 -12.11
CA LEU A 54 -11.10 5.93 -11.76
C LEU A 54 -11.40 6.73 -13.03
N GLY A 55 -12.34 7.66 -12.92
CA GLY A 55 -12.82 8.42 -14.07
C GLY A 55 -13.93 7.72 -14.84
N ASP A 56 -14.25 6.48 -14.51
CA ASP A 56 -15.32 5.69 -15.13
C ASP A 56 -16.24 5.13 -14.04
N ASP A 57 -16.01 3.88 -13.63
CA ASP A 57 -16.92 3.17 -12.70
C ASP A 57 -16.45 3.16 -11.23
N VAL A 58 -15.31 3.76 -10.92
CA VAL A 58 -14.81 3.90 -9.55
C VAL A 58 -14.70 5.39 -9.20
N ASP A 59 -15.37 5.82 -8.14
CA ASP A 59 -15.29 7.21 -7.69
C ASP A 59 -14.04 7.42 -6.81
N LEU A 60 -13.76 8.69 -6.47
CA LEU A 60 -12.57 9.05 -5.71
C LEU A 60 -12.57 8.39 -4.33
N GLU A 61 -13.71 8.33 -3.65
CA GLU A 61 -13.82 7.76 -2.32
C GLU A 61 -13.50 6.26 -2.33
N ASP A 62 -14.06 5.52 -3.29
CA ASP A 62 -13.77 4.09 -3.44
C ASP A 62 -12.33 3.85 -3.87
N GLY A 63 -11.78 4.70 -4.72
CA GLY A 63 -10.36 4.64 -5.09
C GLY A 63 -9.45 4.83 -3.87
N ARG A 64 -9.77 5.78 -3.01
CA ARG A 64 -9.04 6.01 -1.75
C ARG A 64 -9.15 4.82 -0.82
N ALA A 65 -10.33 4.23 -0.69
CA ALA A 65 -10.52 3.02 0.12
C ALA A 65 -9.68 1.85 -0.41
N ALA A 66 -9.61 1.69 -1.71
CA ALA A 66 -8.76 0.66 -2.34
C ALA A 66 -7.27 0.93 -2.06
N ALA A 67 -6.82 2.18 -2.16
CA ALA A 67 -5.44 2.56 -1.86
C ALA A 67 -5.09 2.26 -0.39
N ARG A 68 -5.99 2.53 0.52
CA ARG A 68 -5.81 2.21 1.96
C ARG A 68 -5.67 0.70 2.16
N THR A 69 -6.48 -0.10 1.49
CA THR A 69 -6.38 -1.56 1.56
C THR A 69 -5.03 -2.05 1.01
N CYS A 70 -4.54 -1.45 -0.10
CA CYS A 70 -3.21 -1.74 -0.61
C CYS A 70 -2.13 -1.46 0.44
N ALA A 71 -2.21 -0.31 1.13
CA ALA A 71 -1.25 0.06 2.17
C ALA A 71 -1.30 -0.92 3.35
N ILE A 72 -2.49 -1.37 3.74
CA ILE A 72 -2.64 -2.40 4.78
C ILE A 72 -1.90 -3.68 4.35
N ASN A 73 -2.02 -4.06 3.08
CA ASN A 73 -1.34 -5.25 2.56
C ASN A 73 0.18 -5.06 2.49
N VAL A 74 0.67 -3.85 2.21
CA VAL A 74 2.11 -3.52 2.32
C VAL A 74 2.58 -3.73 3.75
N LEU A 75 1.83 -3.22 4.73
CA LEU A 75 2.16 -3.38 6.15
C LEU A 75 2.12 -4.84 6.58
N ALA A 76 1.16 -5.62 6.09
CA ALA A 76 1.07 -7.05 6.37
C ALA A 76 2.30 -7.81 5.84
N ALA A 77 2.75 -7.48 4.63
CA ALA A 77 3.97 -8.06 4.05
C ALA A 77 5.21 -7.71 4.87
N LEU A 78 5.33 -6.44 5.28
CA LEU A 78 6.43 -5.99 6.14
C LEU A 78 6.42 -6.69 7.50
N LYS A 79 5.25 -6.82 8.12
CA LYS A 79 5.09 -7.50 9.41
C LYS A 79 5.55 -8.95 9.31
N ALA A 80 5.18 -9.65 8.26
CA ALA A 80 5.61 -11.03 8.04
C ALA A 80 7.12 -11.13 7.81
N GLU A 81 7.70 -10.17 7.08
CA GLU A 81 9.14 -10.17 6.78
C GLU A 81 9.97 -9.83 8.02
N LEU A 82 9.54 -8.85 8.80
CA LEU A 82 10.32 -8.27 9.89
C LEU A 82 9.99 -8.84 11.27
N GLY A 83 8.82 -9.43 11.44
CA GLY A 83 8.29 -9.83 12.75
C GLY A 83 7.62 -8.67 13.50
N GLU A 84 8.24 -7.51 13.52
CA GLU A 84 7.72 -6.30 14.18
C GLU A 84 7.90 -5.09 13.28
N LEU A 85 6.87 -4.26 13.15
CA LEU A 85 6.93 -3.02 12.36
C LEU A 85 7.80 -1.96 13.03
N SER A 86 8.13 -2.10 14.31
CA SER A 86 9.06 -1.19 15.01
C SER A 86 10.47 -1.27 14.45
N GLN A 87 10.81 -2.29 13.66
CA GLN A 87 12.09 -2.36 12.95
C GLN A 87 12.18 -1.42 11.76
N VAL A 88 11.06 -0.85 11.33
CA VAL A 88 11.04 0.14 10.25
C VAL A 88 11.63 1.46 10.75
N ARG A 89 12.72 1.91 10.12
CA ARG A 89 13.33 3.21 10.40
C ARG A 89 12.64 4.33 9.64
N ARG A 90 12.28 4.05 8.38
CA ARG A 90 11.50 4.99 7.57
C ARG A 90 10.93 4.29 6.34
N ILE A 91 9.80 4.80 5.89
CA ILE A 91 9.32 4.52 4.54
C ILE A 91 10.11 5.44 3.61
N VAL A 92 10.85 4.87 2.66
CA VAL A 92 11.74 5.64 1.79
C VAL A 92 11.00 6.15 0.57
N LYS A 93 10.32 5.25 -0.13
CA LYS A 93 9.64 5.53 -1.39
C LYS A 93 8.36 4.72 -1.50
N VAL A 94 7.32 5.37 -1.95
CA VAL A 94 6.05 4.71 -2.29
C VAL A 94 5.71 5.04 -3.74
N THR A 95 5.32 4.04 -4.51
CA THR A 95 4.76 4.23 -5.84
C THR A 95 3.34 3.70 -5.84
N GLY A 96 2.40 4.56 -6.19
CA GLY A 96 1.00 4.19 -6.36
C GLY A 96 0.61 4.21 -7.82
N PHE A 97 -0.03 3.14 -8.28
CA PHE A 97 -0.54 2.99 -9.64
C PHE A 97 -2.05 3.00 -9.57
N VAL A 98 -2.67 3.84 -10.39
CA VAL A 98 -4.13 4.00 -10.41
C VAL A 98 -4.64 3.63 -11.80
N ALA A 99 -5.45 2.59 -11.89
CA ALA A 99 -6.13 2.26 -13.15
C ALA A 99 -7.19 3.34 -13.40
N CYS A 100 -7.06 4.06 -14.50
CA CYS A 100 -7.92 5.21 -14.74
C CYS A 100 -8.06 5.52 -16.22
N THR A 101 -9.08 6.35 -16.52
CA THR A 101 -9.25 6.91 -17.87
C THR A 101 -8.13 7.92 -18.16
N PRO A 102 -7.83 8.19 -19.45
CA PRO A 102 -6.72 9.10 -19.79
C PRO A 102 -6.89 10.54 -19.29
N ASP A 103 -8.12 10.97 -19.06
CA ASP A 103 -8.42 12.33 -18.58
C ASP A 103 -8.47 12.44 -17.06
N PHE A 104 -8.34 11.34 -16.34
CA PHE A 104 -8.30 11.35 -14.87
C PHE A 104 -6.90 11.74 -14.41
N THR A 105 -6.78 12.90 -13.75
CA THR A 105 -5.48 13.44 -13.34
C THR A 105 -5.31 13.50 -11.82
N ASP A 106 -6.23 12.91 -11.07
CA ASP A 106 -6.24 12.95 -9.59
C ASP A 106 -5.66 11.68 -8.95
N ALA A 107 -4.78 10.94 -9.66
CA ALA A 107 -4.09 9.79 -9.06
C ALA A 107 -3.41 10.14 -7.72
N PRO A 108 -2.77 11.32 -7.54
CA PRO A 108 -2.23 11.69 -6.24
C PRO A 108 -3.25 11.72 -5.11
N LYS A 109 -4.47 12.16 -5.38
CA LYS A 109 -5.54 12.21 -4.36
C LYS A 109 -5.97 10.80 -3.92
N VAL A 110 -6.00 9.86 -4.86
CA VAL A 110 -6.29 8.46 -4.56
C VAL A 110 -5.19 7.87 -3.68
N VAL A 111 -3.94 8.00 -4.08
CA VAL A 111 -2.80 7.40 -3.39
C VAL A 111 -2.55 8.07 -2.04
N ASN A 112 -3.02 9.30 -1.83
CA ASN A 112 -2.93 9.96 -0.52
C ASN A 112 -3.48 9.10 0.61
N ALA A 113 -4.50 8.29 0.37
CA ALA A 113 -5.05 7.42 1.40
C ALA A 113 -4.03 6.39 1.91
N ALA A 114 -3.16 5.88 1.02
CA ALA A 114 -2.07 5.00 1.42
C ALA A 114 -1.00 5.77 2.20
N SER A 115 -0.59 6.95 1.69
CA SER A 115 0.41 7.79 2.35
C SER A 115 -0.05 8.22 3.74
N GLU A 116 -1.32 8.56 3.90
CA GLU A 116 -1.91 8.92 5.18
C GLU A 116 -1.81 7.77 6.19
N LEU A 117 -2.09 6.55 5.77
CA LEU A 117 -1.99 5.39 6.66
C LEU A 117 -0.54 5.18 7.11
N PHE A 118 0.42 5.28 6.21
CA PHE A 118 1.84 5.17 6.58
C PHE A 118 2.25 6.25 7.58
N GLY A 119 1.78 7.48 7.40
CA GLY A 119 2.01 8.56 8.35
C GLY A 119 1.37 8.32 9.71
N GLU A 120 0.15 7.79 9.72
CA GLU A 120 -0.56 7.45 10.95
C GLU A 120 0.14 6.32 11.71
N ALA A 121 0.67 5.33 10.99
CA ALA A 121 1.34 4.18 11.61
C ALA A 121 2.74 4.52 12.13
N PHE A 122 3.52 5.30 11.38
CA PHE A 122 4.94 5.51 11.66
C PHE A 122 5.29 6.94 12.07
N GLY A 123 4.36 7.87 12.04
CA GLY A 123 4.66 9.28 12.32
C GLY A 123 5.65 9.83 11.28
N ASP A 124 6.66 10.55 11.75
CA ASP A 124 7.67 11.15 10.85
C ASP A 124 8.41 10.10 10.00
N ALA A 125 8.59 8.89 10.52
CA ALA A 125 9.20 7.79 9.78
C ALA A 125 8.35 7.33 8.60
N GLY A 126 7.08 7.66 8.57
CA GLY A 126 6.17 7.37 7.46
C GLY A 126 6.21 8.39 6.33
N ARG A 127 6.92 9.49 6.49
CA ARG A 127 7.03 10.52 5.44
C ARG A 127 8.01 10.04 4.38
N HIS A 128 7.55 9.91 3.16
CA HIS A 128 8.26 9.20 2.08
C HIS A 128 8.27 10.03 0.80
N ALA A 129 9.23 9.74 -0.08
CA ALA A 129 9.18 10.20 -1.46
C ALA A 129 8.12 9.38 -2.21
N ARG A 130 7.49 9.96 -3.22
CA ARG A 130 6.37 9.28 -3.87
C ARG A 130 6.25 9.63 -5.36
N ALA A 131 5.79 8.63 -6.13
CA ALA A 131 5.16 8.85 -7.42
C ALA A 131 3.75 8.25 -7.37
N ALA A 132 2.78 8.93 -7.98
CA ALA A 132 1.40 8.46 -8.11
C ALA A 132 0.96 8.70 -9.55
N VAL A 133 0.75 7.62 -10.29
CA VAL A 133 0.57 7.69 -11.76
C VAL A 133 -0.63 6.87 -12.19
N GLY A 134 -1.24 7.28 -13.30
CA GLY A 134 -2.31 6.55 -13.95
C GLY A 134 -1.77 5.47 -14.88
N VAL A 135 -2.46 4.34 -14.93
CA VAL A 135 -2.17 3.24 -15.85
C VAL A 135 -3.48 2.78 -16.50
N PRO A 136 -3.43 2.16 -17.70
CA PRO A 136 -4.65 1.71 -18.37
C PRO A 136 -5.36 0.57 -17.65
N ALA A 137 -4.62 -0.31 -16.96
CA ALA A 137 -5.17 -1.48 -16.30
C ALA A 137 -4.19 -1.99 -15.25
N LEU A 138 -4.72 -2.70 -14.27
CA LEU A 138 -3.95 -3.37 -13.23
C LEU A 138 -4.37 -4.84 -13.14
N PRO A 139 -3.53 -5.69 -12.52
CA PRO A 139 -3.89 -7.11 -12.36
C PRO A 139 -5.26 -7.28 -11.70
N LEU A 140 -5.99 -8.29 -12.10
CA LEU A 140 -7.31 -8.66 -11.58
C LEU A 140 -8.38 -7.59 -11.80
N GLY A 141 -8.09 -6.52 -12.56
CA GLY A 141 -9.03 -5.43 -12.77
C GLY A 141 -9.19 -4.48 -11.60
N VAL A 142 -8.24 -4.49 -10.66
CA VAL A 142 -8.30 -3.61 -9.48
C VAL A 142 -7.99 -2.16 -9.86
N PRO A 143 -8.49 -1.18 -9.07
CA PRO A 143 -8.27 0.24 -9.42
C PRO A 143 -6.95 0.81 -8.90
N VAL A 144 -6.28 0.17 -7.94
CA VAL A 144 -5.07 0.71 -7.32
C VAL A 144 -4.09 -0.42 -7.02
N GLU A 145 -2.80 -0.11 -7.12
CA GLU A 145 -1.71 -0.97 -6.67
C GLU A 145 -0.65 -0.09 -6.03
N VAL A 146 -0.05 -0.55 -4.93
CA VAL A 146 0.96 0.22 -4.18
C VAL A 146 2.17 -0.65 -3.89
N GLU A 147 3.35 -0.12 -4.16
CA GLU A 147 4.64 -0.73 -3.78
C GLU A 147 5.42 0.22 -2.90
N ALA A 148 6.42 -0.29 -2.18
CA ALA A 148 7.19 0.54 -1.27
C ALA A 148 8.64 0.05 -1.15
N ILE A 149 9.52 0.99 -0.81
CA ILE A 149 10.90 0.73 -0.39
C ILE A 149 11.01 1.25 1.04
N VAL A 150 11.53 0.43 1.94
CA VAL A 150 11.52 0.69 3.39
C VAL A 150 12.93 0.48 3.95
N GLU A 151 13.38 1.42 4.77
CA GLU A 151 14.64 1.27 5.50
C GLU A 151 14.35 0.62 6.86
N VAL A 152 15.17 -0.37 7.22
CA VAL A 152 15.04 -1.13 8.47
C VAL A 152 16.40 -1.15 9.20
N GLY A 153 16.36 -1.46 10.46
CA GLY A 153 17.62 -1.52 11.20
C GLY A 153 17.52 -1.96 12.61
#